data_1349c5852d27475437eded2e1587f109
#
_entry.id   1349c5852d27475437eded2e1587f109
#
_cell.length_a   1.000
_cell.length_b   1.000
_cell.length_c   1.000
_cell.angle_alpha   90.00
_cell.angle_beta   90.00
_cell.angle_gamma   90.00
#
_symmetry.space_group_name_H-M   'P 1'
#
loop_
_entity.id
_entity.type
_entity.pdbx_description
1 polymer ?
#
loop_
_entity_poly.entity_id
_entity_poly.type
_entity_poly.pdbx_seq_one_letter_code
_entity_poly.pdbx_strand_id
1 'polypeptide(L)'
;MNSVERRAIAALSSVLGLRMFGLFLILPVLALYAGEIDGATPAMIGVALGMYGLTQALFQVPFGLLSDRFGRKPLLVAGLLLFALGSVIAARAHSIEVVILGRALQGSGAIASVVLALLADLTREEQRTKAVALVGSSIGFSFLLALMLGPILDAVIGLSGIFWSTGLLALMALPVVVWFVPAVERPSRRGDVQPAWGQVRRVLQNRQLLFMDCGILVLHMVLMAFFVAVPFALLETLELPRDRHWQVYVPVLGAAVLAMVPMLILSMVREHTFPVLRAGVAILLIASLVLLISDRNTGGLVVGLWLFFVAFTLLEALMPSLMSRLVPAQSKGTALGVYNTFQFLGVFIGGALGGWLFGHFGGSGVFIFSAVAVLVWLILVVAVPAPKLLESRTVDLENAEERDFSALVAQFRGLPGVHEVILLPGENIAYLKVDPERFHNESLSKMAGIELQ
;
A
#
# COMPACT_ATOMS: atom_id res chain seq x y z
N MET A 1 5.96 21.72 9.51
CA MET A 1 4.50 21.45 9.35
C MET A 1 3.71 22.47 10.16
N ASN A 2 2.81 23.20 9.49
CA ASN A 2 1.90 24.14 10.12
C ASN A 2 0.68 23.42 10.77
N SER A 3 -0.19 24.19 11.47
CA SER A 3 -1.36 23.62 12.17
C SER A 3 -2.39 22.98 11.23
N VAL A 4 -2.57 23.55 10.03
CA VAL A 4 -3.50 23.04 9.00
C VAL A 4 -2.99 21.71 8.44
N GLU A 5 -1.71 21.63 8.09
CA GLU A 5 -1.08 20.40 7.61
C GLU A 5 -1.17 19.27 8.65
N ARG A 6 -0.84 19.57 9.92
CA ARG A 6 -0.93 18.58 11.01
C ARG A 6 -2.36 18.06 11.20
N ARG A 7 -3.35 18.96 11.18
CA ARG A 7 -4.76 18.61 11.27
C ARG A 7 -5.21 17.76 10.08
N ALA A 8 -4.82 18.13 8.86
CA ALA A 8 -5.14 17.38 7.65
C ALA A 8 -4.56 15.96 7.69
N ILE A 9 -3.27 15.83 8.04
CA ILE A 9 -2.60 14.52 8.12
C ILE A 9 -3.26 13.65 9.18
N ALA A 10 -3.48 14.18 10.39
CA ALA A 10 -4.11 13.43 11.47
C ALA A 10 -5.52 12.94 11.06
N ALA A 11 -6.34 13.83 10.49
CA ALA A 11 -7.69 13.47 10.05
C ALA A 11 -7.68 12.42 8.94
N LEU A 12 -6.87 12.60 7.89
CA LEU A 12 -6.80 11.66 6.76
C LEU A 12 -6.18 10.32 7.14
N SER A 13 -5.16 10.31 8.02
CA SER A 13 -4.60 9.09 8.61
C SER A 13 -5.65 8.33 9.42
N SER A 14 -6.46 9.04 10.23
CA SER A 14 -7.54 8.41 11.01
C SER A 14 -8.61 7.81 10.10
N VAL A 15 -9.06 8.54 9.07
CA VAL A 15 -10.08 8.05 8.11
C VAL A 15 -9.59 6.78 7.41
N LEU A 16 -8.37 6.81 6.88
CA LEU A 16 -7.82 5.67 6.15
C LEU A 16 -7.47 4.53 7.11
N GLY A 17 -6.92 4.83 8.29
CA GLY A 17 -6.61 3.86 9.33
C GLY A 17 -7.85 3.10 9.82
N LEU A 18 -8.93 3.80 10.17
CA LEU A 18 -10.21 3.17 10.60
C LEU A 18 -10.77 2.26 9.51
N ARG A 19 -10.75 2.71 8.25
CA ARG A 19 -11.23 1.90 7.11
C ARG A 19 -10.38 0.67 6.90
N MET A 20 -9.04 0.81 6.90
CA MET A 20 -8.11 -0.30 6.70
C MET A 20 -8.13 -1.28 7.88
N PHE A 21 -8.27 -0.78 9.10
CA PHE A 21 -8.47 -1.63 10.27
C PHE A 21 -9.70 -2.53 10.11
N GLY A 22 -10.86 -1.96 9.74
CA GLY A 22 -12.06 -2.74 9.47
C GLY A 22 -11.87 -3.77 8.35
N LEU A 23 -11.15 -3.41 7.28
CA LEU A 23 -10.83 -4.32 6.19
C LEU A 23 -9.98 -5.51 6.64
N PHE A 24 -8.94 -5.23 7.42
CA PHE A 24 -7.95 -6.24 7.82
C PHE A 24 -8.47 -7.19 8.92
N LEU A 25 -9.47 -6.78 9.74
CA LEU A 25 -10.10 -7.65 10.75
C LEU A 25 -10.62 -8.97 10.17
N ILE A 26 -11.04 -8.96 8.93
CA ILE A 26 -11.67 -10.11 8.27
C ILE A 26 -10.62 -11.14 7.80
N LEU A 27 -9.38 -10.72 7.52
CA LEU A 27 -8.36 -11.55 6.89
C LEU A 27 -8.04 -12.84 7.67
N PRO A 28 -7.76 -12.79 8.98
CA PRO A 28 -7.40 -13.99 9.75
C PRO A 28 -8.62 -14.87 10.08
N VAL A 29 -9.84 -14.43 9.80
CA VAL A 29 -11.08 -15.02 10.30
C VAL A 29 -11.89 -15.70 9.20
N LEU A 30 -12.12 -15.01 8.06
CA LEU A 30 -13.10 -15.42 7.05
C LEU A 30 -12.83 -16.84 6.49
N ALA A 31 -11.55 -17.23 6.35
CA ALA A 31 -11.18 -18.54 5.83
C ALA A 31 -11.76 -19.68 6.67
N LEU A 32 -11.85 -19.52 7.99
CA LEU A 32 -12.33 -20.54 8.92
C LEU A 32 -13.86 -20.74 8.90
N TYR A 33 -14.60 -19.87 8.21
CA TYR A 33 -16.06 -19.96 8.05
C TYR A 33 -16.51 -20.75 6.83
N ALA A 34 -15.59 -21.40 6.11
CA ALA A 34 -15.91 -22.17 4.90
C ALA A 34 -16.97 -23.28 5.10
N GLY A 35 -17.11 -23.81 6.32
CA GLY A 35 -18.13 -24.82 6.66
C GLY A 35 -19.40 -24.25 7.30
N GLU A 36 -19.48 -22.95 7.59
CA GLU A 36 -20.58 -22.34 8.35
C GLU A 36 -21.47 -21.42 7.48
N ILE A 37 -21.02 -21.03 6.29
CA ILE A 37 -21.76 -20.17 5.37
C ILE A 37 -22.29 -21.01 4.21
N ASP A 38 -23.58 -20.87 3.89
CA ASP A 38 -24.20 -21.60 2.79
C ASP A 38 -23.48 -21.37 1.47
N GLY A 39 -23.18 -22.48 0.76
CA GLY A 39 -22.46 -22.45 -0.53
C GLY A 39 -20.96 -22.11 -0.42
N ALA A 40 -20.42 -21.95 0.77
CA ALA A 40 -19.01 -21.62 0.93
C ALA A 40 -18.11 -22.83 0.66
N THR A 41 -17.31 -22.72 -0.39
CA THR A 41 -16.16 -23.59 -0.66
C THR A 41 -14.87 -22.80 -0.43
N PRO A 42 -13.72 -23.47 -0.24
CA PRO A 42 -12.45 -22.74 -0.13
C PRO A 42 -12.19 -21.77 -1.29
N ALA A 43 -12.58 -22.14 -2.50
CA ALA A 43 -12.48 -21.28 -3.68
C ALA A 43 -13.36 -20.02 -3.55
N MET A 44 -14.62 -20.17 -3.11
CA MET A 44 -15.55 -19.04 -2.93
C MET A 44 -15.12 -18.13 -1.78
N ILE A 45 -14.58 -18.69 -0.69
CA ILE A 45 -13.97 -17.92 0.40
C ILE A 45 -12.78 -17.10 -0.12
N GLY A 46 -11.90 -17.73 -0.92
CA GLY A 46 -10.79 -17.02 -1.55
C GLY A 46 -11.25 -15.88 -2.46
N VAL A 47 -12.32 -16.10 -3.24
CA VAL A 47 -12.97 -15.05 -4.03
C VAL A 47 -13.54 -13.95 -3.12
N ALA A 48 -14.19 -14.29 -2.01
CA ALA A 48 -14.75 -13.32 -1.07
C ALA A 48 -13.64 -12.44 -0.44
N LEU A 49 -12.50 -13.04 -0.07
CA LEU A 49 -11.32 -12.32 0.41
C LEU A 49 -10.76 -11.38 -0.66
N GLY A 50 -10.63 -11.87 -1.90
CA GLY A 50 -10.03 -11.14 -3.01
C GLY A 50 -10.94 -10.09 -3.66
N MET A 51 -12.27 -10.26 -3.62
CA MET A 51 -13.25 -9.43 -4.36
C MET A 51 -13.16 -7.95 -4.01
N TYR A 52 -12.90 -7.63 -2.74
CA TYR A 52 -12.60 -6.27 -2.32
C TYR A 52 -11.42 -5.68 -3.14
N GLY A 53 -10.35 -6.47 -3.32
CA GLY A 53 -9.18 -6.05 -4.10
C GLY A 53 -9.53 -5.80 -5.55
N LEU A 54 -10.29 -6.68 -6.21
CA LEU A 54 -10.70 -6.51 -7.60
C LEU A 54 -11.45 -5.19 -7.82
N THR A 55 -12.48 -4.94 -7.01
CA THR A 55 -13.28 -3.73 -7.16
C THR A 55 -12.50 -2.47 -6.76
N GLN A 56 -11.65 -2.55 -5.74
CA GLN A 56 -10.74 -1.46 -5.38
C GLN A 56 -9.79 -1.13 -6.53
N ALA A 57 -9.19 -2.12 -7.20
CA ALA A 57 -8.32 -1.92 -8.35
C ALA A 57 -9.05 -1.25 -9.52
N LEU A 58 -10.26 -1.72 -9.84
CA LEU A 58 -11.09 -1.19 -10.93
C LEU A 58 -11.53 0.26 -10.67
N PHE A 59 -11.90 0.58 -9.44
CA PHE A 59 -12.45 1.89 -9.10
C PHE A 59 -11.39 2.90 -8.61
N GLN A 60 -10.14 2.50 -8.38
CA GLN A 60 -9.08 3.36 -7.88
C GLN A 60 -8.87 4.60 -8.76
N VAL A 61 -8.71 4.41 -10.07
CA VAL A 61 -8.53 5.51 -11.03
C VAL A 61 -9.82 6.30 -11.23
N PRO A 62 -11.00 5.68 -11.49
CA PRO A 62 -12.27 6.40 -11.58
C PRO A 62 -12.58 7.29 -10.38
N PHE A 63 -12.38 6.81 -9.14
CA PHE A 63 -12.62 7.62 -7.94
C PHE A 63 -11.68 8.82 -7.87
N GLY A 64 -10.42 8.64 -8.24
CA GLY A 64 -9.47 9.75 -8.35
C GLY A 64 -9.98 10.83 -9.29
N LEU A 65 -10.33 10.46 -10.53
CA LEU A 65 -10.85 11.39 -11.55
C LEU A 65 -12.16 12.05 -11.15
N LEU A 66 -13.11 11.30 -10.59
CA LEU A 66 -14.37 11.84 -10.10
C LEU A 66 -14.14 12.85 -8.97
N SER A 67 -13.13 12.61 -8.11
CA SER A 67 -12.80 13.53 -7.03
C SER A 67 -12.23 14.87 -7.50
N ASP A 68 -11.59 14.89 -8.68
CA ASP A 68 -11.15 16.13 -9.32
C ASP A 68 -12.33 16.95 -9.84
N ARG A 69 -13.41 16.27 -10.27
CA ARG A 69 -14.60 16.91 -10.86
C ARG A 69 -15.63 17.34 -9.81
N PHE A 70 -15.95 16.45 -8.88
CA PHE A 70 -17.02 16.62 -7.89
C PHE A 70 -16.52 17.10 -6.51
N GLY A 71 -15.19 17.19 -6.35
CA GLY A 71 -14.54 17.57 -5.12
C GLY A 71 -14.10 16.36 -4.27
N ARG A 72 -13.04 16.56 -3.50
CA ARG A 72 -12.41 15.49 -2.69
C ARG A 72 -13.32 14.97 -1.58
N LYS A 73 -13.87 15.89 -0.76
CA LYS A 73 -14.70 15.52 0.40
C LYS A 73 -15.97 14.74 0.02
N PRO A 74 -16.78 15.16 -0.97
CA PRO A 74 -17.96 14.40 -1.40
C PRO A 74 -17.62 12.97 -1.80
N LEU A 75 -16.52 12.75 -2.51
CA LEU A 75 -16.09 11.42 -2.93
C LEU A 75 -15.57 10.57 -1.75
N LEU A 76 -14.91 11.19 -0.74
CA LEU A 76 -14.57 10.48 0.52
C LEU A 76 -15.82 10.01 1.24
N VAL A 77 -16.82 10.88 1.38
CA VAL A 77 -18.11 10.53 2.01
C VAL A 77 -18.81 9.41 1.23
N ALA A 78 -18.93 9.55 -0.10
CA ALA A 78 -19.56 8.52 -0.93
C ALA A 78 -18.85 7.16 -0.81
N GLY A 79 -17.51 7.14 -0.85
CA GLY A 79 -16.73 5.92 -0.72
C GLY A 79 -16.87 5.27 0.66
N LEU A 80 -16.92 6.05 1.73
CA LEU A 80 -17.16 5.54 3.09
C LEU A 80 -18.59 4.99 3.26
N LEU A 81 -19.60 5.62 2.65
CA LEU A 81 -20.97 5.12 2.64
C LEU A 81 -21.10 3.82 1.84
N LEU A 82 -20.45 3.71 0.68
CA LEU A 82 -20.37 2.45 -0.10
C LEU A 82 -19.72 1.33 0.73
N PHE A 83 -18.62 1.65 1.42
CA PHE A 83 -17.95 0.69 2.29
C PHE A 83 -18.84 0.25 3.47
N ALA A 84 -19.55 1.19 4.12
CA ALA A 84 -20.47 0.87 5.20
C ALA A 84 -21.66 0.02 4.69
N LEU A 85 -22.23 0.38 3.54
CA LEU A 85 -23.33 -0.39 2.93
C LEU A 85 -22.89 -1.82 2.60
N GLY A 86 -21.72 -1.99 1.97
CA GLY A 86 -21.13 -3.31 1.70
C GLY A 86 -20.91 -4.11 2.99
N SER A 87 -20.49 -3.46 4.07
CA SER A 87 -20.33 -4.08 5.38
C SER A 87 -21.65 -4.57 5.95
N VAL A 88 -22.73 -3.78 5.86
CA VAL A 88 -24.09 -4.16 6.30
C VAL A 88 -24.63 -5.35 5.50
N ILE A 89 -24.42 -5.37 4.18
CA ILE A 89 -24.81 -6.49 3.31
C ILE A 89 -24.07 -7.76 3.73
N ALA A 90 -22.75 -7.69 3.91
CA ALA A 90 -21.95 -8.84 4.34
C ALA A 90 -22.31 -9.30 5.77
N ALA A 91 -22.65 -8.38 6.68
CA ALA A 91 -23.05 -8.71 8.05
C ALA A 91 -24.36 -9.48 8.12
N ARG A 92 -25.25 -9.29 7.16
CA ARG A 92 -26.55 -9.97 7.04
C ARG A 92 -26.55 -11.16 6.07
N ALA A 93 -25.37 -11.51 5.53
CA ALA A 93 -25.25 -12.57 4.57
C ALA A 93 -25.49 -13.95 5.20
N HIS A 94 -26.33 -14.75 4.57
CA HIS A 94 -26.52 -16.17 4.88
C HIS A 94 -25.80 -17.07 3.88
N SER A 95 -25.48 -16.57 2.68
CA SER A 95 -24.74 -17.28 1.65
C SER A 95 -23.45 -16.56 1.26
N ILE A 96 -22.50 -17.31 0.71
CA ILE A 96 -21.19 -16.79 0.31
C ILE A 96 -21.28 -15.75 -0.82
N GLU A 97 -22.28 -15.88 -1.72
CA GLU A 97 -22.50 -14.94 -2.82
C GLU A 97 -22.85 -13.55 -2.28
N VAL A 98 -23.65 -13.49 -1.21
CA VAL A 98 -24.00 -12.22 -0.56
C VAL A 98 -22.79 -11.62 0.16
N VAL A 99 -21.93 -12.45 0.77
CA VAL A 99 -20.64 -11.98 1.32
C VAL A 99 -19.77 -11.39 0.20
N ILE A 100 -19.64 -12.10 -0.93
CA ILE A 100 -18.86 -11.62 -2.09
C ILE A 100 -19.42 -10.29 -2.61
N LEU A 101 -20.74 -10.14 -2.71
CA LEU A 101 -21.38 -8.89 -3.11
C LEU A 101 -21.06 -7.74 -2.13
N GLY A 102 -21.17 -8.00 -0.83
CA GLY A 102 -20.80 -7.04 0.21
C GLY A 102 -19.34 -6.62 0.11
N ARG A 103 -18.44 -7.58 -0.12
CA ARG A 103 -16.99 -7.34 -0.33
C ARG A 103 -16.71 -6.53 -1.59
N ALA A 104 -17.42 -6.83 -2.69
CA ALA A 104 -17.33 -6.05 -3.92
C ALA A 104 -17.75 -4.61 -3.71
N LEU A 105 -18.83 -4.37 -2.96
CA LEU A 105 -19.30 -3.02 -2.67
C LEU A 105 -18.35 -2.27 -1.72
N GLN A 106 -17.79 -2.95 -0.70
CA GLN A 106 -16.74 -2.38 0.15
C GLN A 106 -15.56 -1.87 -0.68
N GLY A 107 -15.06 -2.67 -1.63
CA GLY A 107 -13.92 -2.31 -2.47
C GLY A 107 -14.24 -1.19 -3.47
N SER A 108 -15.48 -1.10 -3.96
CA SER A 108 -15.88 -0.06 -4.91
C SER A 108 -15.81 1.36 -4.33
N GLY A 109 -15.83 1.49 -3.00
CA GLY A 109 -15.55 2.76 -2.32
C GLY A 109 -14.06 3.12 -2.27
N ALA A 110 -13.39 3.25 -3.41
CA ALA A 110 -11.93 3.36 -3.57
C ALA A 110 -11.35 4.72 -3.12
N ILE A 111 -11.45 5.05 -1.83
CA ILE A 111 -11.05 6.37 -1.29
C ILE A 111 -9.54 6.60 -1.16
N ALA A 112 -8.70 5.57 -1.29
CA ALA A 112 -7.26 5.71 -1.07
C ALA A 112 -6.62 6.75 -2.02
N SER A 113 -7.00 6.74 -3.32
CA SER A 113 -6.55 7.74 -4.28
C SER A 113 -7.01 9.15 -3.92
N VAL A 114 -8.24 9.29 -3.42
CA VAL A 114 -8.82 10.58 -3.02
C VAL A 114 -8.11 11.12 -1.78
N VAL A 115 -7.80 10.26 -0.79
CA VAL A 115 -7.04 10.64 0.40
C VAL A 115 -5.66 11.15 0.02
N LEU A 116 -4.93 10.43 -0.84
CA LEU A 116 -3.59 10.84 -1.27
C LEU A 116 -3.62 12.15 -2.07
N ALA A 117 -4.63 12.34 -2.92
CA ALA A 117 -4.81 13.58 -3.66
C ALA A 117 -5.12 14.76 -2.72
N LEU A 118 -6.05 14.55 -1.76
CA LEU A 118 -6.39 15.58 -0.77
C LEU A 118 -5.22 15.92 0.16
N LEU A 119 -4.43 14.91 0.53
CA LEU A 119 -3.20 15.11 1.29
C LEU A 119 -2.20 15.99 0.53
N ALA A 120 -2.05 15.75 -0.79
CA ALA A 120 -1.20 16.57 -1.65
C ALA A 120 -1.73 18.01 -1.81
N ASP A 121 -3.06 18.21 -1.82
CA ASP A 121 -3.69 19.52 -1.89
C ASP A 121 -3.55 20.34 -0.59
N LEU A 122 -3.44 19.66 0.56
CA LEU A 122 -3.40 20.25 1.91
C LEU A 122 -1.99 20.32 2.52
N THR A 123 -0.97 19.81 1.84
CA THR A 123 0.41 19.81 2.33
C THR A 123 1.36 20.44 1.32
N ARG A 124 2.29 21.24 1.82
CA ARG A 124 3.39 21.80 1.01
C ARG A 124 4.28 20.67 0.48
N GLU A 125 4.95 20.90 -0.65
CA GLU A 125 5.79 19.91 -1.34
C GLU A 125 6.85 19.30 -0.41
N GLU A 126 7.55 20.12 0.39
CA GLU A 126 8.60 19.69 1.33
C GLU A 126 8.07 18.74 2.41
N GLN A 127 6.79 18.87 2.78
CA GLN A 127 6.16 18.08 3.83
C GLN A 127 5.42 16.85 3.30
N ARG A 128 5.15 16.80 1.99
CA ARG A 128 4.33 15.76 1.34
C ARG A 128 4.86 14.35 1.57
N THR A 129 6.16 14.14 1.47
CA THR A 129 6.78 12.82 1.72
C THR A 129 6.55 12.36 3.16
N LYS A 130 6.71 13.26 4.13
CA LYS A 130 6.44 12.95 5.56
C LYS A 130 4.96 12.68 5.79
N ALA A 131 4.08 13.44 5.13
CA ALA A 131 2.64 13.26 5.23
C ALA A 131 2.19 11.90 4.69
N VAL A 132 2.66 11.51 3.52
CA VAL A 132 2.37 10.18 2.93
C VAL A 132 2.91 9.06 3.81
N ALA A 133 4.11 9.21 4.38
CA ALA A 133 4.68 8.22 5.29
C ALA A 133 3.84 8.06 6.57
N LEU A 134 3.31 9.13 7.15
CA LEU A 134 2.42 9.06 8.32
C LEU A 134 1.10 8.36 8.02
N VAL A 135 0.50 8.65 6.86
CA VAL A 135 -0.70 7.94 6.38
C VAL A 135 -0.39 6.45 6.16
N GLY A 136 0.73 6.13 5.50
CA GLY A 136 1.18 4.74 5.31
C GLY A 136 1.41 4.00 6.63
N SER A 137 2.04 4.67 7.62
CA SER A 137 2.24 4.10 8.95
C SER A 137 0.93 3.80 9.67
N SER A 138 -0.11 4.63 9.48
CA SER A 138 -1.44 4.35 10.05
C SER A 138 -2.08 3.10 9.46
N ILE A 139 -1.84 2.80 8.18
CA ILE A 139 -2.30 1.57 7.53
C ILE A 139 -1.57 0.36 8.12
N GLY A 140 -0.24 0.43 8.22
CA GLY A 140 0.57 -0.65 8.81
C GLY A 140 0.19 -0.94 10.26
N PHE A 141 -0.03 0.10 11.07
CA PHE A 141 -0.51 -0.05 12.45
C PHE A 141 -1.92 -0.68 12.51
N SER A 142 -2.82 -0.27 11.62
CA SER A 142 -4.16 -0.86 11.50
C SER A 142 -4.10 -2.35 11.13
N PHE A 143 -3.16 -2.75 10.27
CA PHE A 143 -2.94 -4.15 9.90
C PHE A 143 -2.50 -4.98 11.12
N LEU A 144 -1.51 -4.51 11.87
CA LEU A 144 -1.02 -5.18 13.08
C LEU A 144 -2.14 -5.35 14.13
N LEU A 145 -2.87 -4.27 14.40
CA LEU A 145 -4.00 -4.30 15.34
C LEU A 145 -5.11 -5.24 14.88
N ALA A 146 -5.40 -5.28 13.58
CA ALA A 146 -6.45 -6.13 13.03
C ALA A 146 -6.11 -7.61 13.13
N LEU A 147 -4.86 -8.01 12.88
CA LEU A 147 -4.41 -9.39 13.05
C LEU A 147 -4.46 -9.86 14.52
N MET A 148 -4.25 -8.94 15.45
CA MET A 148 -4.39 -9.22 16.88
C MET A 148 -5.85 -9.31 17.29
N LEU A 149 -6.66 -8.29 16.93
CA LEU A 149 -8.03 -8.14 17.43
C LEU A 149 -9.05 -8.95 16.63
N GLY A 150 -8.76 -9.31 15.36
CA GLY A 150 -9.67 -10.07 14.51
C GLY A 150 -10.12 -11.38 15.16
N PRO A 151 -9.22 -12.30 15.52
CA PRO A 151 -9.58 -13.55 16.19
C PRO A 151 -10.26 -13.36 17.56
N ILE A 152 -9.86 -12.32 18.33
CA ILE A 152 -10.48 -11.99 19.62
C ILE A 152 -11.92 -11.52 19.44
N LEU A 153 -12.15 -10.62 18.47
CA LEU A 153 -13.50 -10.12 18.18
C LEU A 153 -14.37 -11.22 17.59
N ASP A 154 -13.80 -12.11 16.75
CA ASP A 154 -14.51 -13.26 16.22
C ASP A 154 -15.07 -14.15 17.33
N ALA A 155 -14.30 -14.42 18.37
CA ALA A 155 -14.72 -15.19 19.53
C ALA A 155 -15.89 -14.59 20.29
N VAL A 156 -16.03 -13.24 20.28
CA VAL A 156 -17.05 -12.52 21.05
C VAL A 156 -18.29 -12.18 20.24
N ILE A 157 -18.12 -11.73 19.00
CA ILE A 157 -19.21 -11.19 18.16
C ILE A 157 -19.36 -11.95 16.83
N GLY A 158 -18.50 -12.92 16.54
CA GLY A 158 -18.53 -13.71 15.30
C GLY A 158 -18.26 -12.88 14.03
N LEU A 159 -18.26 -13.55 12.88
CA LEU A 159 -17.99 -12.92 11.57
C LEU A 159 -19.00 -11.81 11.25
N SER A 160 -20.30 -12.03 11.51
CA SER A 160 -21.33 -11.01 11.31
C SER A 160 -21.07 -9.76 12.14
N GLY A 161 -20.67 -9.93 13.42
CA GLY A 161 -20.30 -8.82 14.31
C GLY A 161 -19.06 -8.06 13.82
N ILE A 162 -18.08 -8.75 13.24
CA ILE A 162 -16.91 -8.10 12.62
C ILE A 162 -17.38 -7.23 11.45
N PHE A 163 -18.25 -7.70 10.55
CA PHE A 163 -18.77 -6.90 9.45
C PHE A 163 -19.58 -5.69 9.94
N TRP A 164 -20.41 -5.85 11.00
CA TRP A 164 -21.11 -4.72 11.63
C TRP A 164 -20.13 -3.69 12.19
N SER A 165 -19.08 -4.15 12.90
CA SER A 165 -18.02 -3.27 13.44
C SER A 165 -17.29 -2.53 12.33
N THR A 166 -17.00 -3.20 11.21
CA THR A 166 -16.37 -2.62 10.02
C THR A 166 -17.23 -1.49 9.42
N GLY A 167 -18.55 -1.71 9.31
CA GLY A 167 -19.50 -0.68 8.89
C GLY A 167 -19.55 0.51 9.85
N LEU A 168 -19.59 0.24 11.14
CA LEU A 168 -19.57 1.29 12.18
C LEU A 168 -18.30 2.13 12.11
N LEU A 169 -17.14 1.52 11.97
CA LEU A 169 -15.85 2.23 11.82
C LEU A 169 -15.86 3.16 10.60
N ALA A 170 -16.44 2.74 9.48
CA ALA A 170 -16.59 3.58 8.30
C ALA A 170 -17.54 4.77 8.55
N LEU A 171 -18.64 4.54 9.27
CA LEU A 171 -19.56 5.63 9.66
C LEU A 171 -18.90 6.58 10.66
N MET A 172 -18.08 6.09 11.60
CA MET A 172 -17.30 6.92 12.52
C MET A 172 -16.23 7.78 11.80
N ALA A 173 -15.77 7.36 10.63
CA ALA A 173 -14.87 8.17 9.81
C ALA A 173 -15.58 9.36 9.13
N LEU A 174 -16.91 9.33 8.93
CA LEU A 174 -17.66 10.44 8.31
C LEU A 174 -17.57 11.77 9.06
N PRO A 175 -17.81 11.82 10.38
CA PRO A 175 -17.60 13.03 11.17
C PRO A 175 -16.18 13.58 11.05
N VAL A 176 -15.16 12.69 11.00
CA VAL A 176 -13.76 13.10 10.83
C VAL A 176 -13.58 13.81 9.50
N VAL A 177 -14.15 13.28 8.39
CA VAL A 177 -14.09 13.91 7.07
C VAL A 177 -14.80 15.27 7.08
N VAL A 178 -16.01 15.34 7.66
CA VAL A 178 -16.84 16.55 7.58
C VAL A 178 -16.25 17.70 8.42
N TRP A 179 -15.84 17.42 9.65
CA TRP A 179 -15.48 18.46 10.62
C TRP A 179 -13.98 18.70 10.77
N PHE A 180 -13.16 17.67 10.59
CA PHE A 180 -11.72 17.77 10.86
C PHE A 180 -10.86 17.91 9.61
N VAL A 181 -11.29 17.40 8.47
CA VAL A 181 -10.54 17.61 7.21
C VAL A 181 -10.75 19.06 6.75
N PRO A 182 -9.69 19.86 6.52
CA PRO A 182 -9.82 21.22 6.04
C PRO A 182 -10.51 21.28 4.65
N ALA A 183 -11.24 22.35 4.39
CA ALA A 183 -11.80 22.61 3.06
C ALA A 183 -10.66 23.06 2.12
N VAL A 184 -10.63 22.53 0.91
CA VAL A 184 -9.79 23.05 -0.17
C VAL A 184 -10.63 24.03 -0.96
N GLU A 185 -10.28 25.33 -0.94
CA GLU A 185 -11.07 26.40 -1.53
C GLU A 185 -11.19 26.30 -3.05
N ARG A 186 -10.30 25.65 -3.75
CA ARG A 186 -10.44 25.15 -5.14
C ARG A 186 -9.36 24.09 -5.38
N PRO A 187 -9.66 22.96 -6.10
CA PRO A 187 -8.59 22.15 -6.65
C PRO A 187 -7.75 23.09 -7.54
N SER A 188 -6.46 23.23 -7.26
CA SER A 188 -5.62 24.04 -8.12
C SER A 188 -5.71 23.42 -9.52
N ARG A 189 -6.36 24.08 -10.45
CA ARG A 189 -6.23 23.82 -11.87
C ARG A 189 -4.79 24.18 -12.24
N ARG A 190 -3.85 23.33 -11.84
CA ARG A 190 -2.47 23.40 -12.34
C ARG A 190 -2.57 23.11 -13.83
N GLY A 191 -2.13 24.11 -14.62
CA GLY A 191 -2.26 24.17 -16.05
C GLY A 191 -1.92 22.86 -16.76
N ASP A 192 -2.54 22.65 -17.90
CA ASP A 192 -2.34 21.55 -18.86
C ASP A 192 -2.17 20.15 -18.24
N VAL A 193 -3.21 19.71 -17.56
CA VAL A 193 -3.33 18.30 -17.14
C VAL A 193 -3.45 17.47 -18.42
N GLN A 194 -2.33 16.90 -18.86
CA GLN A 194 -2.37 15.88 -19.91
C GLN A 194 -3.43 14.83 -19.53
N PRO A 195 -4.21 14.30 -20.50
CA PRO A 195 -5.25 13.33 -20.21
C PRO A 195 -4.70 12.25 -19.28
N ALA A 196 -5.37 11.98 -18.16
CA ALA A 196 -4.90 11.03 -17.13
C ALA A 196 -4.49 9.68 -17.73
N TRP A 197 -5.17 9.24 -18.77
CA TRP A 197 -4.84 8.03 -19.53
C TRP A 197 -3.48 8.08 -20.24
N GLY A 198 -3.05 9.25 -20.73
CA GLY A 198 -1.72 9.41 -21.33
C GLY A 198 -0.60 9.26 -20.30
N GLN A 199 -0.82 9.72 -19.06
CA GLN A 199 0.13 9.53 -17.96
C GLN A 199 0.16 8.07 -17.50
N VAL A 200 -1.00 7.42 -17.33
CA VAL A 200 -1.10 5.99 -16.99
C VAL A 200 -0.35 5.15 -18.01
N ARG A 201 -0.57 5.39 -19.31
CA ARG A 201 0.14 4.68 -20.38
C ARG A 201 1.67 4.84 -20.29
N ARG A 202 2.16 6.05 -20.00
CA ARG A 202 3.61 6.30 -19.83
C ARG A 202 4.17 5.54 -18.61
N VAL A 203 3.45 5.50 -17.50
CA VAL A 203 3.85 4.73 -16.32
C VAL A 203 3.96 3.25 -16.67
N LEU A 204 2.95 2.68 -17.32
CA LEU A 204 2.94 1.26 -17.74
C LEU A 204 4.00 0.93 -18.80
N GLN A 205 4.45 1.89 -19.59
CA GLN A 205 5.53 1.71 -20.57
C GLN A 205 6.94 1.83 -19.94
N ASN A 206 7.03 2.39 -18.72
CA ASN A 206 8.30 2.47 -18.02
C ASN A 206 8.63 1.12 -17.35
N ARG A 207 9.65 0.43 -17.88
CA ARG A 207 10.05 -0.90 -17.42
C ARG A 207 10.43 -0.94 -15.94
N GLN A 208 11.02 0.13 -15.39
CA GLN A 208 11.43 0.19 -13.98
C GLN A 208 10.23 0.30 -13.05
N LEU A 209 9.24 1.12 -13.44
CA LEU A 209 8.00 1.27 -12.68
C LEU A 209 7.16 -0.01 -12.76
N LEU A 210 7.00 -0.58 -13.96
CA LEU A 210 6.29 -1.84 -14.15
C LEU A 210 6.91 -2.99 -13.35
N PHE A 211 8.23 -3.01 -13.23
CA PHE A 211 8.92 -3.98 -12.39
C PHE A 211 8.53 -3.85 -10.91
N MET A 212 8.43 -2.62 -10.39
CA MET A 212 7.96 -2.36 -9.02
C MET A 212 6.48 -2.71 -8.86
N ASP A 213 5.66 -2.40 -9.88
CA ASP A 213 4.23 -2.73 -9.90
C ASP A 213 3.99 -4.25 -9.89
N CYS A 214 4.74 -5.01 -10.67
CA CYS A 214 4.69 -6.48 -10.63
C CYS A 214 5.16 -7.04 -9.29
N GLY A 215 6.17 -6.43 -8.67
CA GLY A 215 6.66 -6.84 -7.36
C GLY A 215 5.61 -6.70 -6.26
N ILE A 216 4.92 -5.56 -6.19
CA ILE A 216 3.86 -5.36 -5.20
C ILE A 216 2.64 -6.25 -5.46
N LEU A 217 2.33 -6.54 -6.73
CA LEU A 217 1.30 -7.52 -7.09
C LEU A 217 1.65 -8.89 -6.50
N VAL A 218 2.87 -9.39 -6.71
CA VAL A 218 3.31 -10.69 -6.18
C VAL A 218 3.28 -10.70 -4.66
N LEU A 219 3.77 -9.63 -4.00
CA LEU A 219 3.77 -9.53 -2.55
C LEU A 219 2.37 -9.68 -1.95
N HIS A 220 1.38 -8.97 -2.52
CA HIS A 220 -0.02 -9.03 -2.03
C HIS A 220 -0.78 -10.27 -2.49
N MET A 221 -0.41 -10.84 -3.63
CA MET A 221 -0.91 -12.13 -4.08
C MET A 221 -0.52 -13.24 -3.10
N VAL A 222 0.74 -13.27 -2.68
CA VAL A 222 1.24 -14.23 -1.69
C VAL A 222 0.63 -13.96 -0.31
N LEU A 223 0.51 -12.71 0.12
CA LEU A 223 -0.18 -12.34 1.38
C LEU A 223 -1.61 -12.90 1.43
N MET A 224 -2.38 -12.70 0.37
CA MET A 224 -3.77 -13.11 0.38
C MET A 224 -3.92 -14.63 0.29
N ALA A 225 -3.10 -15.31 -0.51
CA ALA A 225 -3.01 -16.76 -0.55
C ALA A 225 -2.63 -17.34 0.83
N PHE A 226 -1.69 -16.70 1.52
CA PHE A 226 -1.29 -17.02 2.89
C PHE A 226 -2.48 -16.97 3.87
N PHE A 227 -3.33 -15.93 3.83
CA PHE A 227 -4.50 -15.82 4.69
C PHE A 227 -5.62 -16.82 4.35
N VAL A 228 -5.58 -17.46 3.20
CA VAL A 228 -6.44 -18.61 2.90
C VAL A 228 -5.96 -19.87 3.63
N ALA A 229 -4.66 -20.13 3.68
CA ALA A 229 -4.10 -21.40 4.16
C ALA A 229 -3.71 -21.40 5.64
N VAL A 230 -3.11 -20.31 6.13
CA VAL A 230 -2.52 -20.26 7.48
C VAL A 230 -3.53 -20.42 8.62
N PRO A 231 -4.74 -19.82 8.59
CA PRO A 231 -5.71 -20.06 9.65
C PRO A 231 -6.04 -21.54 9.85
N PHE A 232 -6.09 -22.34 8.77
CA PHE A 232 -6.27 -23.78 8.84
C PHE A 232 -5.00 -24.49 9.38
N ALA A 233 -3.81 -24.05 8.94
CA ALA A 233 -2.57 -24.62 9.48
C ALA A 233 -2.43 -24.39 10.99
N LEU A 234 -2.86 -23.23 11.52
CA LEU A 234 -2.90 -22.99 12.96
C LEU A 234 -3.89 -23.90 13.68
N LEU A 235 -5.04 -24.17 13.07
CA LEU A 235 -6.07 -25.05 13.63
C LEU A 235 -5.62 -26.50 13.62
N GLU A 236 -5.04 -26.98 12.52
CA GLU A 236 -4.74 -28.39 12.29
C GLU A 236 -3.35 -28.81 12.86
N THR A 237 -2.32 -27.96 12.70
CA THR A 237 -0.95 -28.29 13.10
C THR A 237 -0.65 -27.92 14.56
N LEU A 238 -1.16 -26.76 15.03
CA LEU A 238 -1.00 -26.35 16.43
C LEU A 238 -2.16 -26.78 17.33
N GLU A 239 -3.22 -27.36 16.74
CA GLU A 239 -4.48 -27.67 17.46
C GLU A 239 -5.02 -26.42 18.21
N LEU A 240 -4.75 -25.23 17.67
CA LEU A 240 -5.06 -23.97 18.30
C LEU A 240 -6.47 -23.50 17.88
N PRO A 241 -7.43 -23.37 18.81
CA PRO A 241 -8.75 -22.87 18.51
C PRO A 241 -8.70 -21.47 17.89
N ARG A 242 -9.65 -21.15 16.99
CA ARG A 242 -9.67 -19.90 16.22
C ARG A 242 -9.61 -18.64 17.10
N ASP A 243 -10.25 -18.67 18.26
CA ASP A 243 -10.23 -17.58 19.25
C ASP A 243 -8.87 -17.32 19.89
N ARG A 244 -7.92 -18.28 19.76
CA ARG A 244 -6.56 -18.19 20.29
C ARG A 244 -5.48 -17.95 19.24
N HIS A 245 -5.81 -17.82 17.97
CA HIS A 245 -4.84 -17.54 16.90
C HIS A 245 -4.02 -16.27 17.15
N TRP A 246 -4.56 -15.29 17.87
CA TRP A 246 -3.83 -14.10 18.29
C TRP A 246 -2.58 -14.41 19.14
N GLN A 247 -2.56 -15.54 19.88
CA GLN A 247 -1.42 -15.97 20.68
C GLN A 247 -0.18 -16.32 19.84
N VAL A 248 -0.39 -16.63 18.54
CA VAL A 248 0.69 -16.82 17.56
C VAL A 248 0.93 -15.54 16.80
N TYR A 249 -0.11 -14.87 16.28
CA TYR A 249 0.07 -13.67 15.47
C TYR A 249 0.77 -12.54 16.22
N VAL A 250 0.41 -12.27 17.48
CA VAL A 250 0.96 -11.14 18.23
C VAL A 250 2.47 -11.27 18.47
N PRO A 251 2.98 -12.38 19.08
CA PRO A 251 4.42 -12.51 19.31
C PRO A 251 5.21 -12.65 18.01
N VAL A 252 4.69 -13.36 17.01
CA VAL A 252 5.33 -13.52 15.70
C VAL A 252 5.46 -12.19 14.98
N LEU A 253 4.39 -11.40 14.93
CA LEU A 253 4.40 -10.06 14.32
C LEU A 253 5.30 -9.09 15.11
N GLY A 254 5.23 -9.10 16.44
CA GLY A 254 6.12 -8.29 17.26
C GLY A 254 7.59 -8.57 17.01
N ALA A 255 7.97 -9.85 16.99
CA ALA A 255 9.33 -10.28 16.67
C ALA A 255 9.71 -9.96 15.22
N ALA A 256 8.76 -10.05 14.28
CA ALA A 256 9.00 -9.70 12.87
C ALA A 256 9.28 -8.20 12.68
N VAL A 257 8.51 -7.33 13.34
CA VAL A 257 8.75 -5.87 13.30
C VAL A 257 10.12 -5.54 13.89
N LEU A 258 10.52 -6.16 15.02
CA LEU A 258 11.84 -5.96 15.60
C LEU A 258 12.96 -6.40 14.66
N ALA A 259 12.80 -7.54 13.97
CA ALA A 259 13.78 -8.03 13.01
C ALA A 259 13.84 -7.20 11.71
N MET A 260 12.72 -6.61 11.28
CA MET A 260 12.63 -5.77 10.09
C MET A 260 13.36 -4.43 10.26
N VAL A 261 13.32 -3.82 11.47
CA VAL A 261 13.84 -2.47 11.71
C VAL A 261 15.32 -2.34 11.33
N PRO A 262 16.26 -3.21 11.74
CA PRO A 262 17.66 -3.10 11.32
C PRO A 262 17.85 -3.18 9.81
N MET A 263 17.09 -4.05 9.14
CA MET A 263 17.14 -4.18 7.68
C MET A 263 16.61 -2.93 6.98
N LEU A 264 15.53 -2.34 7.52
CA LEU A 264 14.98 -1.09 6.99
C LEU A 264 15.98 0.06 7.17
N ILE A 265 16.63 0.18 8.33
CA ILE A 265 17.68 1.18 8.55
C ILE A 265 18.84 0.98 7.57
N LEU A 266 19.29 -0.25 7.36
CA LEU A 266 20.32 -0.58 6.39
C LEU A 266 19.92 -0.16 4.97
N SER A 267 18.64 -0.32 4.61
CA SER A 267 18.13 0.07 3.28
C SER A 267 18.15 1.59 3.03
N MET A 268 18.25 2.41 4.09
CA MET A 268 18.37 3.87 3.96
C MET A 268 19.75 4.29 3.45
N VAL A 269 20.77 3.46 3.64
CA VAL A 269 22.07 3.61 3.00
C VAL A 269 21.91 3.23 1.53
N ARG A 270 22.16 4.16 0.62
CA ARG A 270 21.85 4.04 -0.82
C ARG A 270 22.33 2.75 -1.46
N GLU A 271 23.58 2.37 -1.17
CA GLU A 271 24.21 1.18 -1.74
C GLU A 271 23.54 -0.13 -1.29
N HIS A 272 22.83 -0.12 -0.15
CA HIS A 272 22.19 -1.29 0.44
C HIS A 272 20.70 -1.42 0.11
N THR A 273 20.08 -0.41 -0.55
CA THR A 273 18.62 -0.42 -0.82
C THR A 273 18.19 -1.64 -1.65
N PHE A 274 18.88 -1.92 -2.78
CA PHE A 274 18.57 -3.07 -3.63
C PHE A 274 19.04 -4.42 -3.06
N PRO A 275 20.23 -4.52 -2.43
CA PRO A 275 20.58 -5.70 -1.65
C PRO A 275 19.54 -6.07 -0.58
N VAL A 276 19.02 -5.10 0.17
CA VAL A 276 17.95 -5.33 1.16
C VAL A 276 16.64 -5.77 0.51
N LEU A 277 16.26 -5.18 -0.62
CA LEU A 277 15.10 -5.62 -1.40
C LEU A 277 15.25 -7.10 -1.81
N ARG A 278 16.40 -7.48 -2.38
CA ARG A 278 16.71 -8.85 -2.77
C ARG A 278 16.66 -9.81 -1.58
N ALA A 279 17.24 -9.41 -0.44
CA ALA A 279 17.19 -10.18 0.79
C ALA A 279 15.76 -10.37 1.28
N GLY A 280 14.90 -9.32 1.26
CA GLY A 280 13.49 -9.42 1.61
C GLY A 280 12.73 -10.42 0.74
N VAL A 281 12.94 -10.39 -0.58
CA VAL A 281 12.30 -11.36 -1.50
C VAL A 281 12.85 -12.77 -1.28
N ALA A 282 14.15 -12.93 -1.01
CA ALA A 282 14.74 -14.23 -0.68
C ALA A 282 14.19 -14.81 0.63
N ILE A 283 14.04 -13.98 1.68
CA ILE A 283 13.41 -14.37 2.95
C ILE A 283 11.95 -14.80 2.72
N LEU A 284 11.20 -14.11 1.87
CA LEU A 284 9.82 -14.49 1.52
C LEU A 284 9.75 -15.85 0.82
N LEU A 285 10.72 -16.14 -0.07
CA LEU A 285 10.85 -17.46 -0.70
C LEU A 285 11.15 -18.53 0.35
N ILE A 286 12.13 -18.30 1.21
CA ILE A 286 12.50 -19.24 2.30
C ILE A 286 11.29 -19.48 3.21
N ALA A 287 10.54 -18.43 3.56
CA ALA A 287 9.31 -18.54 4.35
C ALA A 287 8.30 -19.47 3.68
N SER A 288 8.05 -19.29 2.37
CA SER A 288 7.13 -20.14 1.62
C SER A 288 7.57 -21.60 1.57
N LEU A 289 8.86 -21.86 1.43
CA LEU A 289 9.44 -23.22 1.45
C LEU A 289 9.39 -23.85 2.86
N VAL A 290 9.69 -23.07 3.90
CA VAL A 290 9.59 -23.54 5.29
C VAL A 290 8.15 -23.92 5.62
N LEU A 291 7.16 -23.09 5.24
CA LEU A 291 5.74 -23.39 5.44
C LEU A 291 5.32 -24.65 4.68
N LEU A 292 5.82 -24.84 3.45
CA LEU A 292 5.53 -26.04 2.64
C LEU A 292 5.99 -27.33 3.32
N ILE A 293 7.17 -27.35 3.92
CA ILE A 293 7.74 -28.56 4.57
C ILE A 293 7.28 -28.73 6.02
N SER A 294 6.54 -27.76 6.58
CA SER A 294 6.16 -27.74 8.00
C SER A 294 4.77 -28.33 8.27
N ASP A 295 4.23 -29.13 7.37
CA ASP A 295 2.83 -29.63 7.34
C ASP A 295 2.36 -30.28 8.68
N ARG A 296 3.29 -30.70 9.56
CA ARG A 296 3.00 -31.26 10.91
C ARG A 296 4.00 -30.85 11.97
N ASN A 297 4.79 -29.81 11.70
CA ASN A 297 5.83 -29.35 12.62
C ASN A 297 5.52 -27.96 13.16
N THR A 298 5.07 -27.91 14.42
CA THR A 298 4.77 -26.65 15.12
C THR A 298 5.90 -25.62 15.05
N GLY A 299 7.15 -26.05 15.28
CA GLY A 299 8.31 -25.17 15.25
C GLY A 299 8.54 -24.60 13.85
N GLY A 300 8.45 -25.45 12.83
CA GLY A 300 8.55 -25.05 11.43
C GLY A 300 7.47 -24.07 11.02
N LEU A 301 6.22 -24.30 11.42
CA LEU A 301 5.10 -23.39 11.14
C LEU A 301 5.36 -21.99 11.75
N VAL A 302 5.73 -21.91 13.03
CA VAL A 302 5.98 -20.63 13.72
C VAL A 302 7.16 -19.89 13.08
N VAL A 303 8.26 -20.60 12.74
CA VAL A 303 9.43 -20.01 12.06
C VAL A 303 9.04 -19.52 10.66
N GLY A 304 8.28 -20.32 9.89
CA GLY A 304 7.80 -19.92 8.57
C GLY A 304 6.91 -18.67 8.61
N LEU A 305 6.00 -18.59 9.59
CA LEU A 305 5.18 -17.40 9.83
C LEU A 305 6.03 -16.17 10.19
N TRP A 306 7.01 -16.35 11.07
CA TRP A 306 7.91 -15.26 11.45
C TRP A 306 8.71 -14.75 10.26
N LEU A 307 9.33 -15.61 9.48
CA LEU A 307 10.05 -15.24 8.26
C LEU A 307 9.14 -14.53 7.26
N PHE A 308 7.90 -15.03 7.08
CA PHE A 308 6.92 -14.43 6.20
C PHE A 308 6.63 -12.97 6.62
N PHE A 309 6.33 -12.73 7.90
CA PHE A 309 6.02 -11.38 8.37
C PHE A 309 7.25 -10.46 8.39
N VAL A 310 8.46 -10.97 8.65
CA VAL A 310 9.71 -10.19 8.49
C VAL A 310 9.84 -9.70 7.05
N ALA A 311 9.72 -10.62 6.08
CA ALA A 311 9.83 -10.28 4.66
C ALA A 311 8.70 -9.34 4.21
N PHE A 312 7.45 -9.66 4.55
CA PHE A 312 6.29 -8.88 4.17
C PHE A 312 6.36 -7.44 4.69
N THR A 313 6.59 -7.25 6.00
CA THR A 313 6.64 -5.92 6.62
C THR A 313 7.82 -5.09 6.10
N LEU A 314 8.99 -5.73 5.86
CA LEU A 314 10.14 -5.08 5.24
C LEU A 314 9.84 -4.60 3.81
N LEU A 315 9.31 -5.48 2.97
CA LEU A 315 9.02 -5.19 1.57
C LEU A 315 7.88 -4.16 1.44
N GLU A 316 6.85 -4.25 2.29
CA GLU A 316 5.74 -3.30 2.33
C GLU A 316 6.20 -1.89 2.72
N ALA A 317 7.18 -1.75 3.60
CA ALA A 317 7.77 -0.47 3.95
C ALA A 317 8.72 0.06 2.86
N LEU A 318 9.52 -0.83 2.25
CA LEU A 318 10.58 -0.46 1.32
C LEU A 318 10.07 -0.13 -0.09
N MET A 319 9.14 -0.93 -0.64
CA MET A 319 8.71 -0.82 -2.03
C MET A 319 7.99 0.50 -2.37
N PRO A 320 7.04 1.03 -1.56
CA PRO A 320 6.44 2.34 -1.83
C PRO A 320 7.46 3.48 -1.77
N SER A 321 8.44 3.39 -0.85
CA SER A 321 9.53 4.35 -0.74
C SER A 321 10.39 4.36 -2.02
N LEU A 322 10.78 3.17 -2.51
CA LEU A 322 11.50 3.02 -3.78
C LEU A 322 10.70 3.56 -4.95
N MET A 323 9.41 3.17 -5.06
CA MET A 323 8.52 3.66 -6.11
C MET A 323 8.46 5.19 -6.14
N SER A 324 8.32 5.82 -4.97
CA SER A 324 8.30 7.28 -4.82
C SER A 324 9.59 7.96 -5.28
N ARG A 325 10.74 7.30 -5.17
CA ARG A 325 12.07 7.81 -5.58
C ARG A 325 12.33 7.63 -7.08
N LEU A 326 11.74 6.60 -7.69
CA LEU A 326 11.91 6.31 -9.12
C LEU A 326 11.01 7.17 -10.02
N VAL A 327 9.87 7.61 -9.49
CA VAL A 327 8.87 8.34 -10.28
C VAL A 327 9.23 9.84 -10.38
N PRO A 328 9.07 10.48 -11.58
CA PRO A 328 9.12 11.93 -11.73
C PRO A 328 8.07 12.62 -10.86
N ALA A 329 8.40 13.79 -10.28
CA ALA A 329 7.53 14.50 -9.36
C ALA A 329 6.14 14.82 -9.97
N GLN A 330 6.11 15.17 -11.27
CA GLN A 330 4.87 15.51 -11.99
C GLN A 330 3.91 14.33 -12.17
N SER A 331 4.39 13.07 -12.19
CA SER A 331 3.60 11.86 -12.41
C SER A 331 3.44 11.00 -11.16
N LYS A 332 3.91 11.48 -9.99
CA LYS A 332 3.97 10.72 -8.74
C LYS A 332 2.61 10.18 -8.29
N GLY A 333 1.55 11.01 -8.37
CA GLY A 333 0.20 10.60 -8.02
C GLY A 333 -0.34 9.49 -8.93
N THR A 334 -0.15 9.62 -10.25
CA THR A 334 -0.57 8.61 -11.24
C THR A 334 0.18 7.32 -11.06
N ALA A 335 1.51 7.37 -10.85
CA ALA A 335 2.32 6.18 -10.70
C ALA A 335 2.00 5.42 -9.40
N LEU A 336 1.79 6.11 -8.29
CA LEU A 336 1.33 5.48 -7.05
C LEU A 336 -0.10 4.93 -7.18
N GLY A 337 -0.96 5.56 -7.99
CA GLY A 337 -2.28 5.03 -8.31
C GLY A 337 -2.20 3.71 -9.08
N VAL A 338 -1.33 3.61 -10.10
CA VAL A 338 -1.06 2.36 -10.85
C VAL A 338 -0.47 1.30 -9.91
N TYR A 339 0.51 1.66 -9.11
CA TYR A 339 1.12 0.78 -8.11
C TYR A 339 0.07 0.17 -7.17
N ASN A 340 -0.82 1.00 -6.60
CA ASN A 340 -1.92 0.52 -5.75
C ASN A 340 -2.91 -0.37 -6.53
N THR A 341 -3.14 -0.09 -7.81
CA THR A 341 -3.98 -0.96 -8.66
C THR A 341 -3.37 -2.36 -8.78
N PHE A 342 -2.06 -2.47 -9.04
CA PHE A 342 -1.35 -3.75 -9.07
C PHE A 342 -1.37 -4.44 -7.70
N GLN A 343 -1.20 -3.70 -6.61
CA GLN A 343 -1.32 -4.20 -5.24
C GLN A 343 -2.68 -4.90 -5.03
N PHE A 344 -3.78 -4.22 -5.34
CA PHE A 344 -5.13 -4.75 -5.15
C PHE A 344 -5.50 -5.86 -6.15
N LEU A 345 -4.95 -5.84 -7.37
CA LEU A 345 -5.03 -6.99 -8.28
C LEU A 345 -4.33 -8.23 -7.70
N GLY A 346 -3.17 -8.04 -7.06
CA GLY A 346 -2.49 -9.10 -6.32
C GLY A 346 -3.37 -9.70 -5.23
N VAL A 347 -4.05 -8.85 -4.45
CA VAL A 347 -5.03 -9.28 -3.43
C VAL A 347 -6.12 -10.19 -4.04
N PHE A 348 -6.70 -9.79 -5.17
CA PHE A 348 -7.72 -10.59 -5.85
C PHE A 348 -7.19 -11.93 -6.36
N ILE A 349 -6.08 -11.88 -7.11
CA ILE A 349 -5.49 -13.07 -7.71
C ILE A 349 -5.07 -14.07 -6.61
N GLY A 350 -4.42 -13.56 -5.55
CA GLY A 350 -3.99 -14.38 -4.40
C GLY A 350 -5.15 -15.02 -3.65
N GLY A 351 -6.23 -14.29 -3.43
CA GLY A 351 -7.44 -14.83 -2.82
C GLY A 351 -8.09 -15.90 -3.69
N ALA A 352 -8.40 -15.58 -4.94
CA ALA A 352 -9.12 -16.48 -5.85
C ALA A 352 -8.31 -17.75 -6.16
N LEU A 353 -7.02 -17.60 -6.58
CA LEU A 353 -6.17 -18.76 -6.85
C LEU A 353 -5.79 -19.51 -5.58
N GLY A 354 -5.47 -18.78 -4.48
CA GLY A 354 -5.17 -19.39 -3.19
C GLY A 354 -6.34 -20.25 -2.68
N GLY A 355 -7.57 -19.75 -2.77
CA GLY A 355 -8.76 -20.50 -2.38
C GLY A 355 -9.01 -21.73 -3.25
N TRP A 356 -8.84 -21.58 -4.57
CA TRP A 356 -8.96 -22.69 -5.50
C TRP A 356 -7.90 -23.78 -5.25
N LEU A 357 -6.64 -23.38 -5.10
CA LEU A 357 -5.54 -24.28 -4.81
C LEU A 357 -5.71 -24.98 -3.45
N PHE A 358 -6.15 -24.23 -2.44
CA PHE A 358 -6.42 -24.81 -1.12
C PHE A 358 -7.52 -25.89 -1.19
N GLY A 359 -8.58 -25.65 -1.93
CA GLY A 359 -9.67 -26.58 -2.10
C GLY A 359 -9.29 -27.88 -2.81
N HIS A 360 -8.27 -27.87 -3.69
CA HIS A 360 -7.84 -29.05 -4.46
C HIS A 360 -6.59 -29.74 -3.89
N PHE A 361 -5.67 -28.97 -3.32
CA PHE A 361 -4.35 -29.44 -2.93
C PHE A 361 -3.98 -29.12 -1.49
N GLY A 362 -4.92 -28.56 -0.70
CA GLY A 362 -4.67 -28.14 0.67
C GLY A 362 -3.65 -27.00 0.79
N GLY A 363 -3.08 -26.83 1.99
CA GLY A 363 -2.07 -25.83 2.28
C GLY A 363 -0.81 -25.94 1.42
N SER A 364 -0.38 -27.18 1.11
CA SER A 364 0.80 -27.43 0.27
C SER A 364 0.65 -26.80 -1.13
N GLY A 365 -0.53 -26.88 -1.75
CA GLY A 365 -0.78 -26.24 -3.05
C GLY A 365 -0.60 -24.72 -3.02
N VAL A 366 -1.06 -24.10 -1.94
CA VAL A 366 -0.92 -22.64 -1.72
C VAL A 366 0.55 -22.23 -1.50
N PHE A 367 1.29 -23.00 -0.70
CA PHE A 367 2.70 -22.69 -0.42
C PHE A 367 3.61 -22.95 -1.62
N ILE A 368 3.34 -23.99 -2.45
CA ILE A 368 4.04 -24.22 -3.72
C ILE A 368 3.79 -23.03 -4.67
N PHE A 369 2.53 -22.64 -4.84
CA PHE A 369 2.17 -21.47 -5.67
C PHE A 369 2.91 -20.22 -5.21
N SER A 370 2.91 -19.95 -3.90
CA SER A 370 3.62 -18.82 -3.31
C SER A 370 5.13 -18.89 -3.57
N ALA A 371 5.74 -20.06 -3.36
CA ALA A 371 7.17 -20.27 -3.59
C ALA A 371 7.54 -20.05 -5.07
N VAL A 372 6.73 -20.58 -6.01
CA VAL A 372 6.96 -20.40 -7.45
C VAL A 372 6.84 -18.92 -7.85
N ALA A 373 5.79 -18.22 -7.40
CA ALA A 373 5.60 -16.81 -7.69
C ALA A 373 6.75 -15.94 -7.15
N VAL A 374 7.17 -16.19 -5.91
CA VAL A 374 8.29 -15.46 -5.29
C VAL A 374 9.63 -15.82 -5.94
N LEU A 375 9.84 -17.07 -6.35
CA LEU A 375 11.05 -17.48 -7.07
C LEU A 375 11.17 -16.75 -8.40
N VAL A 376 10.09 -16.66 -9.18
CA VAL A 376 10.05 -15.89 -10.43
C VAL A 376 10.37 -14.42 -10.15
N TRP A 377 9.77 -13.85 -9.10
CA TRP A 377 10.08 -12.48 -8.70
C TRP A 377 11.54 -12.31 -8.28
N LEU A 378 12.11 -13.23 -7.50
CA LEU A 378 13.51 -13.19 -7.08
C LEU A 378 14.47 -13.24 -8.29
N ILE A 379 14.20 -14.12 -9.25
CA ILE A 379 14.98 -14.19 -10.50
C ILE A 379 14.95 -12.83 -11.22
N LEU A 380 13.78 -12.21 -11.34
CA LEU A 380 13.64 -10.89 -11.96
C LEU A 380 14.40 -9.80 -11.20
N VAL A 381 14.32 -9.78 -9.85
CA VAL A 381 15.00 -8.80 -9.00
C VAL A 381 16.52 -8.94 -9.06
N VAL A 382 17.03 -10.16 -9.26
CA VAL A 382 18.48 -10.42 -9.41
C VAL A 382 18.95 -10.10 -10.83
N ALA A 383 18.17 -10.45 -11.86
CA ALA A 383 18.53 -10.28 -13.25
C ALA A 383 18.45 -8.83 -13.74
N VAL A 384 17.53 -8.03 -13.16
CA VAL A 384 17.37 -6.63 -13.55
C VAL A 384 18.39 -5.77 -12.83
N PRO A 385 19.19 -4.94 -13.55
CA PRO A 385 20.10 -3.99 -12.93
C PRO A 385 19.36 -3.03 -11.98
N ALA A 386 19.96 -2.74 -10.86
CA ALA A 386 19.40 -1.78 -9.90
C ALA A 386 19.14 -0.43 -10.58
N PRO A 387 17.92 0.12 -10.55
CA PRO A 387 17.65 1.44 -11.09
C PRO A 387 18.47 2.50 -10.35
N LYS A 388 18.90 3.52 -11.09
CA LYS A 388 19.57 4.66 -10.47
C LYS A 388 18.57 5.44 -9.62
N LEU A 389 18.85 5.55 -8.33
CA LEU A 389 18.03 6.32 -7.40
C LEU A 389 18.44 7.79 -7.50
N LEU A 390 17.51 8.64 -7.94
CA LEU A 390 17.70 10.08 -7.96
C LEU A 390 17.32 10.68 -6.60
N GLU A 391 18.05 11.69 -6.17
CA GLU A 391 17.71 12.49 -4.99
C GLU A 391 16.96 13.76 -5.40
N SER A 392 16.02 14.18 -4.58
CA SER A 392 15.39 15.48 -4.74
C SER A 392 16.16 16.51 -3.90
N ARG A 393 16.66 17.56 -4.55
CA ARG A 393 17.30 18.70 -3.91
C ARG A 393 16.43 19.92 -4.09
N THR A 394 16.23 20.67 -3.02
CA THR A 394 15.50 21.93 -3.03
C THR A 394 16.52 23.06 -3.07
N VAL A 395 16.30 24.02 -3.94
CA VAL A 395 17.16 25.18 -4.15
C VAL A 395 16.31 26.43 -4.02
N ASP A 396 16.61 27.30 -3.06
CA ASP A 396 15.97 28.60 -2.91
C ASP A 396 16.51 29.57 -3.93
N LEU A 397 15.61 30.27 -4.60
CA LEU A 397 15.91 31.22 -5.65
C LEU A 397 15.72 32.65 -5.11
N GLU A 398 16.80 33.31 -4.72
CA GLU A 398 16.72 34.73 -4.39
C GLU A 398 16.36 35.55 -5.64
N ASN A 399 15.37 36.46 -5.49
CA ASN A 399 14.94 37.38 -6.54
C ASN A 399 14.43 36.69 -7.84
N ALA A 400 13.66 35.59 -7.68
CA ALA A 400 13.14 34.82 -8.82
C ALA A 400 12.20 35.62 -9.74
N GLU A 401 11.56 36.69 -9.22
CA GLU A 401 10.61 37.52 -9.99
C GLU A 401 11.29 38.31 -11.14
N GLU A 402 12.59 38.54 -11.07
CA GLU A 402 13.35 39.27 -12.09
C GLU A 402 14.10 38.38 -13.08
N ARG A 403 14.03 37.03 -12.91
CA ARG A 403 14.79 36.07 -13.73
C ARG A 403 13.97 35.42 -14.81
N ASP A 404 14.57 35.21 -15.97
CA ASP A 404 13.97 34.36 -17.02
C ASP A 404 13.99 32.89 -16.57
N PHE A 405 12.80 32.38 -16.19
CA PHE A 405 12.61 31.01 -15.76
C PHE A 405 13.09 29.97 -16.80
N SER A 406 12.95 30.28 -18.08
CA SER A 406 13.38 29.41 -19.18
C SER A 406 14.90 29.26 -19.20
N ALA A 407 15.62 30.39 -19.02
CA ALA A 407 17.07 30.41 -18.96
C ALA A 407 17.57 29.68 -17.70
N LEU A 408 16.90 29.86 -16.56
CA LEU A 408 17.26 29.19 -15.30
C LEU A 408 17.09 27.66 -15.37
N VAL A 409 15.97 27.18 -15.98
CA VAL A 409 15.77 25.74 -16.24
C VAL A 409 16.86 25.19 -17.14
N ALA A 410 17.25 25.91 -18.19
CA ALA A 410 18.31 25.49 -19.09
C ALA A 410 19.67 25.41 -18.36
N GLN A 411 19.97 26.38 -17.50
CA GLN A 411 21.17 26.39 -16.70
C GLN A 411 21.23 25.21 -15.72
N PHE A 412 20.16 24.92 -14.97
CA PHE A 412 20.12 23.78 -14.07
C PHE A 412 20.21 22.45 -14.82
N ARG A 413 19.57 22.31 -15.98
CA ARG A 413 19.69 21.11 -16.83
C ARG A 413 21.08 20.89 -17.39
N GLY A 414 21.87 21.96 -17.53
CA GLY A 414 23.27 21.89 -17.96
C GLY A 414 24.22 21.39 -16.87
N LEU A 415 23.79 21.34 -15.61
CA LEU A 415 24.64 20.88 -14.51
C LEU A 415 24.83 19.34 -14.57
N PRO A 416 26.05 18.85 -14.30
CA PRO A 416 26.33 17.43 -14.27
C PRO A 416 25.46 16.72 -13.22
N GLY A 417 24.79 15.65 -13.63
CA GLY A 417 23.96 14.84 -12.72
C GLY A 417 22.54 15.36 -12.50
N VAL A 418 22.13 16.50 -13.08
CA VAL A 418 20.74 16.97 -13.01
C VAL A 418 19.91 16.28 -14.10
N HIS A 419 18.86 15.57 -13.68
CA HIS A 419 17.95 14.83 -14.58
C HIS A 419 16.62 15.53 -14.80
N GLU A 420 16.10 16.19 -13.76
CA GLU A 420 14.81 16.90 -13.83
C GLU A 420 14.87 18.20 -13.04
N VAL A 421 14.27 19.25 -13.59
CA VAL A 421 14.16 20.57 -12.98
C VAL A 421 12.71 20.99 -12.98
N ILE A 422 12.19 21.33 -11.80
CA ILE A 422 10.83 21.84 -11.62
C ILE A 422 10.96 23.18 -10.89
N LEU A 423 10.52 24.25 -11.54
CA LEU A 423 10.41 25.57 -10.93
C LEU A 423 8.97 25.82 -10.49
N LEU A 424 8.78 26.32 -9.29
CA LEU A 424 7.51 26.80 -8.78
C LEU A 424 7.53 28.33 -8.72
N PRO A 425 6.98 29.01 -9.73
CA PRO A 425 7.07 30.47 -9.86
C PRO A 425 6.48 31.27 -8.68
N GLY A 426 5.60 30.68 -7.87
CA GLY A 426 4.99 31.35 -6.70
C GLY A 426 5.71 31.12 -5.37
N GLU A 427 6.71 30.25 -5.32
CA GLU A 427 7.39 29.85 -4.08
C GLU A 427 8.88 30.19 -4.06
N ASN A 428 9.42 30.75 -5.14
CA ASN A 428 10.85 31.03 -5.33
C ASN A 428 11.75 29.82 -5.09
N ILE A 429 11.28 28.63 -5.43
CA ILE A 429 11.97 27.36 -5.16
C ILE A 429 12.12 26.56 -6.47
N ALA A 430 13.32 25.99 -6.65
CA ALA A 430 13.59 24.98 -7.67
C ALA A 430 13.75 23.60 -7.04
N TYR A 431 13.04 22.61 -7.58
CA TYR A 431 13.26 21.20 -7.25
C TYR A 431 14.10 20.54 -8.34
N LEU A 432 15.25 20.02 -7.94
CA LEU A 432 16.17 19.31 -8.82
C LEU A 432 16.15 17.83 -8.49
N LYS A 433 15.92 16.95 -9.47
CA LYS A 433 16.24 15.54 -9.34
C LYS A 433 17.66 15.31 -9.85
N VAL A 434 18.52 14.88 -8.95
CA VAL A 434 19.95 14.77 -9.21
C VAL A 434 20.45 13.34 -9.00
N ASP A 435 21.40 12.94 -9.83
CA ASP A 435 22.23 11.75 -9.60
C ASP A 435 23.34 12.15 -8.59
N PRO A 436 23.29 11.71 -7.33
CA PRO A 436 24.24 12.16 -6.31
C PRO A 436 25.67 11.66 -6.53
N GLU A 437 25.91 10.74 -7.47
CA GLU A 437 27.28 10.34 -7.86
C GLU A 437 27.93 11.37 -8.81
N ARG A 438 27.11 12.13 -9.54
CA ARG A 438 27.58 13.08 -10.56
C ARG A 438 27.30 14.53 -10.17
N PHE A 439 26.38 14.75 -9.23
CA PHE A 439 25.99 16.07 -8.80
C PHE A 439 26.80 16.51 -7.59
N HIS A 440 27.50 17.65 -7.72
CA HIS A 440 28.29 18.26 -6.66
C HIS A 440 27.64 19.57 -6.24
N ASN A 441 27.40 19.77 -4.95
CA ASN A 441 26.76 20.98 -4.41
C ASN A 441 27.57 22.26 -4.77
N GLU A 442 28.87 22.15 -4.95
CA GLU A 442 29.74 23.24 -5.42
C GLU A 442 29.35 23.77 -6.81
N SER A 443 28.67 22.96 -7.62
CA SER A 443 28.19 23.40 -8.92
C SER A 443 27.02 24.39 -8.82
N LEU A 444 26.24 24.34 -7.74
CA LEU A 444 25.19 25.31 -7.44
C LEU A 444 25.73 26.60 -6.82
N SER A 445 26.71 26.51 -5.93
CA SER A 445 27.30 27.69 -5.26
C SER A 445 27.99 28.63 -6.24
N LYS A 446 28.39 28.15 -7.42
CA LYS A 446 28.95 28.97 -8.51
C LYS A 446 27.89 29.76 -9.30
N MET A 447 26.59 29.44 -9.10
CA MET A 447 25.50 30.21 -9.70
C MET A 447 25.11 31.32 -8.71
N ALA A 448 25.36 32.57 -9.05
CA ALA A 448 25.11 33.72 -8.18
C ALA A 448 23.65 33.78 -7.70
N GLY A 449 23.42 33.92 -6.38
CA GLY A 449 22.12 34.11 -5.76
C GLY A 449 21.35 32.81 -5.52
N ILE A 450 22.01 31.70 -5.19
CA ILE A 450 21.39 30.41 -4.89
C ILE A 450 21.90 29.93 -3.52
N GLU A 451 20.98 29.73 -2.58
CA GLU A 451 21.25 29.05 -1.29
C GLU A 451 20.66 27.62 -1.28
N LEU A 452 21.45 26.71 -0.70
CA LEU A 452 21.01 25.31 -0.47
C LEU A 452 20.37 25.21 0.92
N GLN A 453 19.16 24.66 0.98
CA GLN A 453 18.56 24.16 2.24
C GLN A 453 18.88 22.69 2.49
#